data_914e8f341e762fbe6ccce2d7ba57bc49
#
_entry.id   914e8f341e762fbe6ccce2d7ba57bc49
#
_cell.length_a   1.000
_cell.length_b   1.000
_cell.length_c   1.000
_cell.angle_alpha   90.00
_cell.angle_beta   90.00
_cell.angle_gamma   90.00
#
_symmetry.space_group_name_H-M   'P 1'
#
loop_
_entity.id
_entity.type
_entity.pdbx_description
1 polymer ?
#
loop_
_entity_poly.entity_id
_entity_poly.type
_entity_poly.pdbx_seq_one_letter_code
_entity_poly.pdbx_strand_id
1 'polypeptide(L)'
;MANTADVIIIGGGIIGNAIAYYLAKKGTDVIVLEGGDHIGNGGSSRNGGGVRQSGRDPRELPLVMYGIKNLWPSLSEEFEVDCEYHQDGNLRLGKNDKHKQILEGLTERAVKVGLDVRMIDGDEVRRINPYLSDEVTCASWCPTDGHANPLTTTLGFYKTARKLGVRFITGEKVIELKKIKGRLKKVITPNNIYEADTVVVAAGYESKEI
;
A
#
# COMPACT_ATOMS: atom_id res chain seq x y z
N MET A 1 12.89 -19.80 18.87
CA MET A 1 11.88 -20.04 17.82
C MET A 1 12.57 -20.64 16.62
N ALA A 2 11.89 -21.44 15.80
CA ALA A 2 12.50 -21.97 14.59
C ALA A 2 12.76 -20.85 13.58
N ASN A 3 13.97 -20.82 13.00
CA ASN A 3 14.39 -19.85 11.99
C ASN A 3 14.03 -20.32 10.56
N THR A 4 13.02 -21.18 10.44
CA THR A 4 12.54 -21.75 9.16
C THR A 4 11.07 -21.42 8.95
N ALA A 5 10.68 -21.20 7.71
CA ALA A 5 9.30 -20.95 7.27
C ALA A 5 9.12 -21.36 5.81
N ASP A 6 7.88 -21.45 5.33
CA ASP A 6 7.59 -21.57 3.89
C ASP A 6 7.99 -20.28 3.16
N VAL A 7 7.68 -19.14 3.77
CA VAL A 7 7.94 -17.81 3.20
C VAL A 7 8.59 -16.90 4.23
N ILE A 8 9.68 -16.24 3.84
CA ILE A 8 10.27 -15.12 4.58
C ILE A 8 9.98 -13.83 3.82
N ILE A 9 9.46 -12.83 4.53
CA ILE A 9 9.21 -11.48 4.01
C ILE A 9 10.19 -10.52 4.67
N ILE A 10 10.91 -9.75 3.86
CA ILE A 10 11.87 -8.74 4.32
C ILE A 10 11.19 -7.37 4.25
N GLY A 11 10.95 -6.77 5.42
CA GLY A 11 10.30 -5.48 5.59
C GLY A 11 8.90 -5.59 6.20
N GLY A 12 8.72 -4.97 7.36
CA GLY A 12 7.47 -4.88 8.14
C GLY A 12 6.62 -3.65 7.81
N GLY A 13 6.73 -3.10 6.60
CA GLY A 13 5.86 -2.05 6.08
C GLY A 13 4.49 -2.58 5.64
N ILE A 14 3.62 -1.70 5.13
CA ILE A 14 2.26 -2.08 4.69
C ILE A 14 2.26 -3.22 3.67
N ILE A 15 3.20 -3.22 2.72
CA ILE A 15 3.29 -4.26 1.69
C ILE A 15 3.65 -5.61 2.31
N GLY A 16 4.70 -5.66 3.15
CA GLY A 16 5.11 -6.89 3.82
C GLY A 16 4.03 -7.45 4.74
N ASN A 17 3.38 -6.58 5.52
CA ASN A 17 2.30 -6.97 6.42
C ASN A 17 1.06 -7.48 5.67
N ALA A 18 0.68 -6.84 4.58
CA ALA A 18 -0.44 -7.30 3.76
C ALA A 18 -0.14 -8.66 3.10
N ILE A 19 1.06 -8.84 2.54
CA ILE A 19 1.48 -10.14 1.97
C ILE A 19 1.44 -11.22 3.05
N ALA A 20 2.02 -10.95 4.23
CA ALA A 20 2.03 -11.89 5.36
C ALA A 20 0.61 -12.29 5.79
N TYR A 21 -0.30 -11.32 5.90
CA TYR A 21 -1.69 -11.55 6.24
C TYR A 21 -2.39 -12.48 5.24
N TYR A 22 -2.33 -12.16 3.93
CA TYR A 22 -3.01 -12.97 2.91
C TYR A 22 -2.40 -14.36 2.74
N LEU A 23 -1.09 -14.53 2.96
CA LEU A 23 -0.45 -15.85 2.97
C LEU A 23 -0.90 -16.66 4.19
N ALA A 24 -0.91 -16.07 5.38
CA ALA A 24 -1.37 -16.73 6.59
C ALA A 24 -2.85 -17.13 6.52
N LYS A 25 -3.73 -16.33 5.90
CA LYS A 25 -5.12 -16.72 5.61
C LYS A 25 -5.24 -17.99 4.77
N LYS A 26 -4.18 -18.33 4.00
CA LYS A 26 -4.10 -19.57 3.21
C LYS A 26 -3.37 -20.71 3.91
N GLY A 27 -3.00 -20.53 5.19
CA GLY A 27 -2.31 -21.53 5.98
C GLY A 27 -0.80 -21.63 5.74
N THR A 28 -0.19 -20.65 5.06
CA THR A 28 1.26 -20.59 4.82
C THR A 28 1.98 -20.20 6.09
N ASP A 29 3.07 -20.87 6.44
CA ASP A 29 3.97 -20.49 7.54
C ASP A 29 4.86 -19.33 7.10
N VAL A 30 4.77 -18.19 7.81
CA VAL A 30 5.41 -16.93 7.41
C VAL A 30 6.24 -16.35 8.54
N ILE A 31 7.48 -15.90 8.19
CA ILE A 31 8.30 -15.00 9.01
C ILE A 31 8.40 -13.65 8.30
N VAL A 32 8.19 -12.56 9.05
CA VAL A 32 8.51 -11.21 8.61
C VAL A 32 9.71 -10.70 9.38
N LEU A 33 10.77 -10.30 8.67
CA LEU A 33 11.97 -9.69 9.23
C LEU A 33 11.90 -8.17 9.00
N GLU A 34 11.95 -7.40 10.09
CA GLU A 34 11.98 -5.94 10.06
C GLU A 34 13.32 -5.45 10.61
N GLY A 35 14.01 -4.61 9.85
CA GLY A 35 15.32 -4.07 10.24
C GLY A 35 15.25 -3.02 11.34
N GLY A 36 14.13 -2.33 11.48
CA GLY A 36 13.88 -1.35 12.54
C GLY A 36 13.31 -1.97 13.83
N ASP A 37 13.18 -1.16 14.87
CA ASP A 37 12.66 -1.59 16.16
C ASP A 37 11.14 -1.79 16.17
N HIS A 38 10.44 -1.22 15.19
CA HIS A 38 8.97 -1.20 15.12
C HIS A 38 8.45 -1.48 13.72
N ILE A 39 7.34 -2.20 13.65
CA ILE A 39 6.58 -2.44 12.42
C ILE A 39 5.99 -1.13 11.90
N GLY A 40 6.05 -0.92 10.58
CA GLY A 40 5.47 0.24 9.91
C GLY A 40 6.26 1.54 10.05
N ASN A 41 7.46 1.51 10.60
CA ASN A 41 8.27 2.71 10.88
C ASN A 41 8.89 3.40 9.63
N GLY A 42 8.71 2.84 8.44
CA GLY A 42 9.16 3.42 7.18
C GLY A 42 8.14 4.36 6.53
N GLY A 43 8.05 4.31 5.20
CA GLY A 43 7.09 5.11 4.42
C GLY A 43 5.61 4.81 4.72
N SER A 44 5.32 3.66 5.33
CA SER A 44 3.95 3.23 5.65
C SER A 44 3.24 4.08 6.71
N SER A 45 4.00 4.72 7.61
CA SER A 45 3.45 5.65 8.62
C SER A 45 3.68 7.13 8.29
N ARG A 46 4.35 7.43 7.17
CA ARG A 46 4.80 8.78 6.80
C ARG A 46 4.26 9.20 5.43
N ASN A 47 2.99 8.96 5.20
CA ASN A 47 2.31 9.33 3.95
C ASN A 47 0.94 9.95 4.24
N GLY A 48 0.33 10.56 3.23
CA GLY A 48 -0.95 11.25 3.37
C GLY A 48 -2.18 10.35 3.34
N GLY A 49 -2.03 9.03 3.41
CA GLY A 49 -3.16 8.08 3.52
C GLY A 49 -4.06 7.98 2.29
N GLY A 50 -3.66 8.49 1.14
CA GLY A 50 -4.51 8.47 -0.05
C GLY A 50 -4.76 7.07 -0.59
N VAL A 51 -6.02 6.65 -0.60
CA VAL A 51 -6.53 5.42 -1.21
C VAL A 51 -7.11 5.78 -2.56
N ARG A 52 -6.25 5.76 -3.60
CA ARG A 52 -6.56 6.41 -4.88
C ARG A 52 -6.47 5.47 -6.07
N GLN A 53 -7.42 5.64 -7.00
CA GLN A 53 -7.47 5.09 -8.35
C GLN A 53 -6.99 6.13 -9.36
N SER A 54 -7.48 7.36 -9.20
CA SER A 54 -7.20 8.46 -10.13
C SER A 54 -5.71 8.75 -10.27
N GLY A 55 -5.28 8.99 -11.52
CA GLY A 55 -3.90 9.33 -11.87
C GLY A 55 -2.89 8.18 -11.75
N ARG A 56 -3.36 6.94 -11.70
CA ARG A 56 -2.51 5.76 -11.83
C ARG A 56 -2.33 5.36 -13.29
N ASP A 57 -1.34 4.50 -13.52
CA ASP A 57 -1.15 3.88 -14.82
C ASP A 57 -2.39 3.03 -15.18
N PRO A 58 -2.94 3.15 -16.40
CA PRO A 58 -4.11 2.36 -16.82
C PRO A 58 -3.94 0.84 -16.66
N ARG A 59 -2.70 0.33 -16.67
CA ARG A 59 -2.40 -1.09 -16.45
C ARG A 59 -2.63 -1.54 -15.00
N GLU A 60 -2.50 -0.63 -14.03
CA GLU A 60 -2.73 -0.89 -12.62
C GLU A 60 -4.21 -0.74 -12.22
N LEU A 61 -4.95 0.10 -12.96
CA LEU A 61 -6.31 0.50 -12.59
C LEU A 61 -7.26 -0.66 -12.30
N PRO A 62 -7.34 -1.74 -13.12
CA PRO A 62 -8.27 -2.83 -12.84
C PRO A 62 -8.05 -3.47 -11.46
N LEU A 63 -6.77 -3.64 -11.06
CA LEU A 63 -6.43 -4.20 -9.75
C LEU A 63 -6.77 -3.24 -8.61
N VAL A 64 -6.46 -1.96 -8.79
CA VAL A 64 -6.74 -0.93 -7.78
C VAL A 64 -8.25 -0.73 -7.59
N MET A 65 -9.02 -0.66 -8.67
CA MET A 65 -10.48 -0.58 -8.65
C MET A 65 -11.09 -1.79 -7.93
N TYR A 66 -10.58 -2.99 -8.21
CA TYR A 66 -10.99 -4.20 -7.47
C TYR A 66 -10.73 -4.06 -5.98
N GLY A 67 -9.53 -3.60 -5.58
CA GLY A 67 -9.15 -3.43 -4.18
C GLY A 67 -10.04 -2.42 -3.45
N ILE A 68 -10.31 -1.26 -4.07
CA ILE A 68 -11.16 -0.22 -3.48
C ILE A 68 -12.61 -0.70 -3.33
N LYS A 69 -13.12 -1.41 -4.31
CA LYS A 69 -14.50 -1.92 -4.27
C LYS A 69 -14.70 -3.08 -3.30
N ASN A 70 -13.72 -4.00 -3.22
CA ASN A 70 -13.94 -5.31 -2.59
C ASN A 70 -13.12 -5.54 -1.32
N LEU A 71 -12.05 -4.78 -1.07
CA LEU A 71 -11.18 -5.00 0.08
C LEU A 71 -11.30 -3.86 1.10
N TRP A 72 -11.11 -2.62 0.69
CA TRP A 72 -11.08 -1.48 1.60
C TRP A 72 -12.31 -1.33 2.50
N PRO A 73 -13.56 -1.51 2.03
CA PRO A 73 -14.74 -1.31 2.86
C PRO A 73 -14.84 -2.25 4.07
N SER A 74 -14.24 -3.43 4.00
CA SER A 74 -14.31 -4.44 5.07
C SER A 74 -13.08 -4.49 5.97
N LEU A 75 -12.00 -3.77 5.65
CA LEU A 75 -10.73 -3.91 6.37
C LEU A 75 -10.84 -3.55 7.86
N SER A 76 -11.57 -2.51 8.22
CA SER A 76 -11.73 -2.10 9.63
C SER A 76 -12.41 -3.20 10.45
N GLU A 77 -13.46 -3.80 9.92
CA GLU A 77 -14.16 -4.92 10.55
C GLU A 77 -13.26 -6.16 10.61
N GLU A 78 -12.62 -6.51 9.51
CA GLU A 78 -11.76 -7.70 9.40
C GLU A 78 -10.56 -7.63 10.36
N PHE A 79 -10.01 -6.44 10.61
CA PHE A 79 -8.89 -6.25 11.53
C PHE A 79 -9.31 -6.01 12.99
N GLU A 80 -10.57 -5.72 13.25
CA GLU A 80 -11.03 -5.20 14.56
C GLU A 80 -10.23 -3.93 14.94
N VAL A 81 -9.93 -3.10 13.94
CA VAL A 81 -9.16 -1.84 14.07
C VAL A 81 -9.77 -0.85 13.11
N ASP A 82 -10.12 0.35 13.59
CA ASP A 82 -10.58 1.40 12.70
C ASP A 82 -9.42 1.91 11.83
N CYS A 83 -9.51 1.63 10.54
CA CYS A 83 -8.58 2.12 9.53
C CYS A 83 -8.85 3.57 9.12
N GLU A 84 -9.91 4.19 9.67
CA GLU A 84 -10.37 5.53 9.30
C GLU A 84 -10.52 5.67 7.76
N TYR A 85 -11.08 4.62 7.15
CA TYR A 85 -11.30 4.62 5.71
C TYR A 85 -12.55 5.41 5.35
N HIS A 86 -12.37 6.48 4.57
CA HIS A 86 -13.41 7.34 4.05
C HIS A 86 -13.31 7.43 2.52
N GLN A 87 -14.44 7.30 1.83
CA GLN A 87 -14.52 7.37 0.38
C GLN A 87 -15.20 8.68 -0.04
N ASP A 88 -14.53 9.80 0.22
CA ASP A 88 -15.05 11.16 0.03
C ASP A 88 -14.58 11.78 -1.31
N GLY A 89 -13.91 10.98 -2.14
CA GLY A 89 -13.39 11.41 -3.42
C GLY A 89 -12.01 12.04 -3.37
N ASN A 90 -11.50 12.38 -4.56
CA ASN A 90 -10.22 13.06 -4.72
C ASN A 90 -10.24 14.07 -5.87
N LEU A 91 -9.72 15.25 -5.63
CA LEU A 91 -9.53 16.33 -6.60
C LEU A 91 -8.07 16.42 -7.04
N ARG A 92 -7.81 16.34 -8.34
CA ARG A 92 -6.52 16.68 -8.92
C ARG A 92 -6.61 18.05 -9.56
N LEU A 93 -6.00 19.05 -8.94
CA LEU A 93 -6.23 20.45 -9.21
C LEU A 93 -5.43 20.96 -10.41
N GLY A 94 -6.06 21.84 -11.21
CA GLY A 94 -5.44 22.59 -12.28
C GLY A 94 -5.64 24.11 -12.11
N LYS A 95 -4.60 24.90 -12.45
CA LYS A 95 -4.60 26.36 -12.31
C LYS A 95 -4.49 27.09 -13.66
N ASN A 96 -4.27 26.40 -14.75
CA ASN A 96 -4.04 26.96 -16.08
C ASN A 96 -4.31 25.93 -17.17
N ASP A 97 -4.31 26.38 -18.44
CA ASP A 97 -4.60 25.53 -19.60
C ASP A 97 -3.65 24.34 -19.75
N LYS A 98 -2.37 24.51 -19.41
CA LYS A 98 -1.40 23.39 -19.43
C LYS A 98 -1.78 22.31 -18.44
N HIS A 99 -2.15 22.68 -17.21
CA HIS A 99 -2.62 21.73 -16.20
C HIS A 99 -3.93 21.08 -16.66
N LYS A 100 -4.85 21.85 -17.24
CA LYS A 100 -6.11 21.35 -17.77
C LYS A 100 -5.88 20.25 -18.83
N GLN A 101 -5.06 20.52 -19.83
CA GLN A 101 -4.74 19.55 -20.88
C GLN A 101 -4.13 18.24 -20.34
N ILE A 102 -3.24 18.36 -19.35
CA ILE A 102 -2.65 17.19 -18.68
C ILE A 102 -3.73 16.36 -17.96
N LEU A 103 -4.61 17.03 -17.23
CA LEU A 103 -5.70 16.38 -16.47
C LEU A 103 -6.73 15.74 -17.41
N GLU A 104 -7.10 16.41 -18.51
CA GLU A 104 -7.98 15.85 -19.54
C GLU A 104 -7.42 14.54 -20.10
N GLY A 105 -6.16 14.54 -20.51
CA GLY A 105 -5.52 13.34 -21.03
C GLY A 105 -5.39 12.20 -20.01
N LEU A 106 -5.20 12.51 -18.72
CA LEU A 106 -5.20 11.50 -17.64
C LEU A 106 -6.61 10.95 -17.40
N THR A 107 -7.61 11.83 -17.37
CA THR A 107 -9.02 11.50 -17.16
C THR A 107 -9.54 10.61 -18.28
N GLU A 108 -9.31 10.96 -19.55
CA GLU A 108 -9.73 10.18 -20.71
C GLU A 108 -9.14 8.74 -20.67
N ARG A 109 -7.87 8.60 -20.33
CA ARG A 109 -7.25 7.28 -20.22
C ARG A 109 -7.87 6.43 -19.11
N ALA A 110 -8.22 7.04 -17.98
CA ALA A 110 -8.84 6.36 -16.86
C ALA A 110 -10.29 5.95 -17.17
N VAL A 111 -11.06 6.84 -17.81
CA VAL A 111 -12.44 6.54 -18.28
C VAL A 111 -12.47 5.36 -19.25
N LYS A 112 -11.50 5.25 -20.17
CA LYS A 112 -11.39 4.12 -21.11
C LYS A 112 -11.23 2.76 -20.42
N VAL A 113 -10.72 2.75 -19.20
CA VAL A 113 -10.56 1.54 -18.37
C VAL A 113 -11.76 1.33 -17.41
N GLY A 114 -12.74 2.25 -17.45
CA GLY A 114 -13.98 2.14 -16.68
C GLY A 114 -13.94 2.84 -15.31
N LEU A 115 -12.95 3.70 -15.04
CA LEU A 115 -12.93 4.49 -13.81
C LEU A 115 -13.98 5.60 -13.87
N ASP A 116 -14.76 5.75 -12.79
CA ASP A 116 -15.65 6.89 -12.59
C ASP A 116 -14.82 8.13 -12.22
N VAL A 117 -14.49 8.91 -13.23
CA VAL A 117 -13.68 10.13 -13.08
C VAL A 117 -14.05 11.12 -14.18
N ARG A 118 -14.12 12.41 -13.87
CA ARG A 118 -14.48 13.43 -14.83
C ARG A 118 -13.76 14.75 -14.58
N MET A 119 -13.68 15.58 -15.63
CA MET A 119 -13.25 16.96 -15.47
C MET A 119 -14.38 17.80 -14.89
N ILE A 120 -14.03 18.73 -14.01
CA ILE A 120 -14.91 19.72 -13.41
C ILE A 120 -14.29 21.13 -13.49
N ASP A 121 -15.13 22.16 -13.48
CA ASP A 121 -14.70 23.55 -13.46
C ASP A 121 -14.39 24.06 -12.04
N GLY A 122 -13.87 25.29 -11.95
CA GLY A 122 -13.51 25.90 -10.67
C GLY A 122 -14.71 26.12 -9.74
N ASP A 123 -15.91 26.35 -10.27
CA ASP A 123 -17.11 26.55 -9.46
C ASP A 123 -17.56 25.24 -8.81
N GLU A 124 -17.49 24.14 -9.54
CA GLU A 124 -17.77 22.82 -8.98
C GLU A 124 -16.68 22.38 -7.97
N VAL A 125 -15.42 22.71 -8.24
CA VAL A 125 -14.33 22.48 -7.27
C VAL A 125 -14.63 23.15 -5.93
N ARG A 126 -15.06 24.42 -5.94
CA ARG A 126 -15.39 25.18 -4.72
C ARG A 126 -16.65 24.68 -4.02
N ARG A 127 -17.60 24.11 -4.76
CA ARG A 127 -18.76 23.43 -4.13
C ARG A 127 -18.35 22.17 -3.37
N ILE A 128 -17.35 21.43 -3.87
CA ILE A 128 -16.83 20.25 -3.22
C ILE A 128 -15.92 20.63 -2.04
N ASN A 129 -15.03 21.60 -2.24
CA ASN A 129 -14.14 22.09 -1.19
C ASN A 129 -14.02 23.63 -1.23
N PRO A 130 -14.77 24.33 -0.38
CA PRO A 130 -14.82 25.79 -0.38
C PRO A 130 -13.54 26.48 0.12
N TYR A 131 -12.60 25.74 0.68
CA TYR A 131 -11.32 26.27 1.17
C TYR A 131 -10.21 26.30 0.11
N LEU A 132 -10.48 25.82 -1.10
CA LEU A 132 -9.51 25.89 -2.19
C LEU A 132 -9.41 27.30 -2.78
N SER A 133 -8.18 27.69 -3.15
CA SER A 133 -7.89 28.98 -3.76
C SER A 133 -8.66 29.21 -5.06
N ASP A 134 -9.04 30.47 -5.32
CA ASP A 134 -9.68 30.93 -6.58
C ASP A 134 -8.75 30.72 -7.80
N GLU A 135 -7.45 30.55 -7.61
CA GLU A 135 -6.53 30.19 -8.68
C GLU A 135 -6.80 28.81 -9.29
N VAL A 136 -7.56 27.94 -8.59
CA VAL A 136 -7.94 26.63 -9.11
C VAL A 136 -9.09 26.82 -10.10
N THR A 137 -8.78 26.61 -11.39
CA THR A 137 -9.73 26.83 -12.49
C THR A 137 -10.42 25.55 -12.96
N CYS A 138 -9.85 24.38 -12.65
CA CYS A 138 -10.41 23.09 -13.01
C CYS A 138 -9.85 21.97 -12.10
N ALA A 139 -10.48 20.80 -12.14
CA ALA A 139 -9.94 19.59 -11.55
C ALA A 139 -10.39 18.33 -12.31
N SER A 140 -9.64 17.24 -12.14
CA SER A 140 -10.13 15.89 -12.37
C SER A 140 -10.70 15.37 -11.05
N TRP A 141 -11.97 15.03 -11.03
CA TRP A 141 -12.73 14.55 -9.87
C TRP A 141 -13.02 13.06 -9.96
N CYS A 142 -12.59 12.30 -8.96
CA CYS A 142 -12.88 10.88 -8.82
C CYS A 142 -13.65 10.65 -7.51
N PRO A 143 -14.97 10.45 -7.54
CA PRO A 143 -15.80 10.32 -6.33
C PRO A 143 -15.52 9.04 -5.54
N THR A 144 -14.97 8.02 -6.20
CA THR A 144 -14.68 6.73 -5.59
C THR A 144 -13.26 6.60 -5.02
N ASP A 145 -12.45 7.64 -5.12
CA ASP A 145 -11.21 7.74 -4.37
C ASP A 145 -11.49 8.07 -2.90
N GLY A 146 -10.52 7.84 -2.03
CA GLY A 146 -10.67 8.10 -0.61
C GLY A 146 -9.35 8.24 0.12
N HIS A 147 -9.42 8.14 1.43
CA HIS A 147 -8.26 8.13 2.31
C HIS A 147 -8.47 7.17 3.48
N ALA A 148 -7.37 6.79 4.12
CA ALA A 148 -7.36 5.98 5.32
C ALA A 148 -6.18 6.39 6.20
N ASN A 149 -6.21 6.06 7.48
CA ASN A 149 -5.06 6.26 8.34
C ASN A 149 -3.97 5.23 8.00
N PRO A 150 -2.80 5.67 7.49
CA PRO A 150 -1.78 4.74 7.02
C PRO A 150 -1.15 3.90 8.13
N LEU A 151 -1.04 4.46 9.35
CA LEU A 151 -0.48 3.75 10.48
C LEU A 151 -1.45 2.69 11.01
N THR A 152 -2.70 3.05 11.30
CA THR A 152 -3.70 2.11 11.82
C THR A 152 -3.98 0.99 10.83
N THR A 153 -4.03 1.29 9.52
CA THR A 153 -4.15 0.27 8.47
C THR A 153 -2.96 -0.70 8.48
N THR A 154 -1.73 -0.18 8.57
CA THR A 154 -0.52 -1.01 8.63
C THR A 154 -0.51 -1.90 9.87
N LEU A 155 -0.87 -1.34 11.04
CA LEU A 155 -0.96 -2.09 12.30
C LEU A 155 -2.13 -3.07 12.32
N GLY A 156 -3.22 -2.79 11.61
CA GLY A 156 -4.33 -3.70 11.40
C GLY A 156 -3.88 -4.98 10.70
N PHE A 157 -3.19 -4.87 9.56
CA PHE A 157 -2.60 -6.02 8.88
C PHE A 157 -1.62 -6.78 9.79
N TYR A 158 -0.72 -6.08 10.47
CA TYR A 158 0.25 -6.68 11.40
C TYR A 158 -0.43 -7.47 12.51
N LYS A 159 -1.37 -6.84 13.24
CA LYS A 159 -2.07 -7.42 14.37
C LYS A 159 -2.83 -8.69 13.96
N THR A 160 -3.53 -8.61 12.82
CA THR A 160 -4.33 -9.73 12.32
C THR A 160 -3.46 -10.85 11.79
N ALA A 161 -2.37 -10.54 11.07
CA ALA A 161 -1.40 -11.55 10.64
C ALA A 161 -0.77 -12.28 11.84
N ARG A 162 -0.45 -11.57 12.92
CA ARG A 162 0.02 -12.20 14.17
C ARG A 162 -1.00 -13.15 14.80
N LYS A 163 -2.27 -12.77 14.83
CA LYS A 163 -3.37 -13.64 15.30
C LYS A 163 -3.45 -14.93 14.47
N LEU A 164 -3.10 -14.86 13.18
CA LEU A 164 -3.05 -16.01 12.26
C LEU A 164 -1.73 -16.81 12.35
N GLY A 165 -0.82 -16.47 13.27
CA GLY A 165 0.41 -17.23 13.51
C GLY A 165 1.67 -16.71 12.80
N VAL A 166 1.61 -15.59 12.07
CA VAL A 166 2.80 -14.98 11.46
C VAL A 166 3.79 -14.54 12.54
N ARG A 167 5.04 -14.92 12.35
CA ARG A 167 6.16 -14.54 13.22
C ARG A 167 6.78 -13.24 12.72
N PHE A 168 6.71 -12.19 13.51
CA PHE A 168 7.36 -10.90 13.23
C PHE A 168 8.58 -10.75 14.13
N ILE A 169 9.72 -10.45 13.53
CA ILE A 169 11.00 -10.27 14.22
C ILE A 169 11.56 -8.91 13.83
N THR A 170 11.60 -8.00 14.79
CA THR A 170 12.15 -6.65 14.65
C THR A 170 13.63 -6.61 15.04
N GLY A 171 14.37 -5.57 14.63
CA GLY A 171 15.81 -5.46 14.86
C GLY A 171 16.65 -6.43 14.01
N GLU A 172 16.06 -7.05 13.00
CA GLU A 172 16.70 -8.05 12.14
C GLU A 172 16.91 -7.50 10.72
N LYS A 173 17.90 -6.60 10.61
CA LYS A 173 18.28 -6.05 9.30
C LYS A 173 18.93 -7.13 8.45
N VAL A 174 18.32 -7.45 7.32
CA VAL A 174 18.87 -8.40 6.36
C VAL A 174 20.09 -7.79 5.67
N ILE A 175 21.20 -8.52 5.64
CA ILE A 175 22.50 -8.09 5.07
C ILE A 175 22.94 -8.94 3.89
N GLU A 176 22.42 -10.15 3.74
CA GLU A 176 22.81 -11.05 2.64
C GLU A 176 21.69 -12.04 2.31
N LEU A 177 21.53 -12.33 1.03
CA LEU A 177 20.67 -13.40 0.52
C LEU A 177 21.53 -14.47 -0.15
N LYS A 178 21.50 -15.69 0.38
CA LYS A 178 22.32 -16.81 -0.11
C LYS A 178 21.53 -17.81 -0.94
N LYS A 179 22.00 -18.08 -2.17
CA LYS A 179 21.48 -19.16 -3.01
C LYS A 179 22.18 -20.48 -2.72
N ILE A 180 21.40 -21.56 -2.59
CA ILE A 180 21.91 -22.93 -2.49
C ILE A 180 21.33 -23.72 -3.67
N LYS A 181 22.20 -24.34 -4.47
CA LYS A 181 21.83 -25.09 -5.69
C LYS A 181 20.91 -24.27 -6.64
N GLY A 182 21.23 -22.98 -6.82
CA GLY A 182 20.48 -22.06 -7.72
C GLY A 182 19.16 -21.52 -7.16
N ARG A 183 18.71 -21.96 -5.97
CA ARG A 183 17.52 -21.43 -5.30
C ARG A 183 17.92 -20.58 -4.09
N LEU A 184 17.17 -19.49 -3.86
CA LEU A 184 17.35 -18.68 -2.66
C LEU A 184 16.86 -19.48 -1.46
N LYS A 185 17.75 -19.69 -0.46
CA LYS A 185 17.46 -20.56 0.68
C LYS A 185 17.76 -19.93 2.03
N LYS A 186 18.67 -18.95 2.08
CA LYS A 186 19.10 -18.36 3.35
C LYS A 186 18.97 -16.83 3.30
N VAL A 187 18.41 -16.30 4.36
CA VAL A 187 18.36 -14.88 4.68
C VAL A 187 19.23 -14.64 5.89
N ILE A 188 20.26 -13.82 5.74
CA ILE A 188 21.29 -13.60 6.76
C ILE A 188 21.11 -12.21 7.35
N THR A 189 21.08 -12.14 8.67
CA THR A 189 21.16 -10.93 9.48
C THR A 189 22.44 -10.95 10.33
N PRO A 190 22.82 -9.87 11.00
CA PRO A 190 23.99 -9.88 11.88
C PRO A 190 23.90 -10.93 13.01
N ASN A 191 22.69 -11.26 13.45
CA ASN A 191 22.47 -12.10 14.62
C ASN A 191 22.01 -13.53 14.28
N ASN A 192 21.40 -13.72 13.10
CA ASN A 192 20.69 -14.96 12.77
C ASN A 192 20.81 -15.35 11.30
N ILE A 193 20.53 -16.63 11.05
CA ILE A 193 20.30 -17.16 9.69
C ILE A 193 18.90 -17.76 9.66
N TYR A 194 18.12 -17.36 8.66
CA TYR A 194 16.79 -17.87 8.41
C TYR A 194 16.76 -18.64 7.10
N GLU A 195 15.88 -19.64 7.00
CA GLU A 195 15.73 -20.47 5.80
C GLU A 195 14.26 -20.54 5.36
N ALA A 196 14.02 -20.39 4.06
CA ALA A 196 12.69 -20.54 3.47
C ALA A 196 12.76 -21.04 2.03
N ASP A 197 11.66 -21.60 1.55
CA ASP A 197 11.52 -21.95 0.13
C ASP A 197 11.30 -20.72 -0.75
N THR A 198 10.65 -19.68 -0.20
CA THR A 198 10.39 -18.41 -0.89
C THR A 198 10.82 -17.24 -0.02
N VAL A 199 11.45 -16.24 -0.65
CA VAL A 199 11.78 -14.96 0.00
C VAL A 199 11.15 -13.82 -0.79
N VAL A 200 10.44 -12.95 -0.08
CA VAL A 200 9.81 -11.73 -0.62
C VAL A 200 10.55 -10.52 -0.09
N VAL A 201 11.06 -9.67 -0.99
CA VAL A 201 11.68 -8.40 -0.62
C VAL A 201 10.61 -7.31 -0.68
N ALA A 202 10.26 -6.76 0.48
CA ALA A 202 9.25 -5.70 0.66
C ALA A 202 9.81 -4.55 1.52
N ALA A 203 11.13 -4.30 1.45
CA ALA A 203 11.87 -3.35 2.28
C ALA A 203 11.76 -1.88 1.79
N GLY A 204 10.76 -1.57 0.95
CA GLY A 204 10.54 -0.22 0.46
C GLY A 204 11.75 0.30 -0.33
N TYR A 205 12.20 1.53 -0.03
CA TYR A 205 13.33 2.13 -0.73
C TYR A 205 14.67 1.43 -0.47
N GLU A 206 14.78 0.69 0.66
CA GLU A 206 15.97 -0.10 1.00
C GLU A 206 16.08 -1.43 0.24
N SER A 207 15.04 -1.83 -0.51
CA SER A 207 15.05 -3.07 -1.30
C SER A 207 16.22 -3.19 -2.27
N LYS A 208 16.78 -2.06 -2.71
CA LYS A 208 17.97 -2.02 -3.59
C LYS A 208 19.28 -2.38 -2.88
N GLU A 209 19.29 -2.40 -1.54
CA GLU A 209 20.46 -2.69 -0.71
C GLU A 209 20.57 -4.19 -0.36
N ILE A 210 19.52 -4.95 -0.69
CA ILE A 210 19.39 -6.39 -0.44
C ILE A 210 19.66 -7.18 -1.74
#